data_3cb38e82494ddf562662caff4fb58f21
#
_entry.id   3cb38e82494ddf562662caff4fb58f21
#
_cell.length_a   1.000
_cell.length_b   1.000
_cell.length_c   1.000
_cell.angle_alpha   90.00
_cell.angle_beta   90.00
_cell.angle_gamma   90.00
#
_symmetry.space_group_name_H-M   'P 1'
#
loop_
_entity.id
_entity.type
_entity.pdbx_description
1 polymer ?
#
loop_
_entity_poly.entity_id
_entity_poly.type
_entity_poly.pdbx_seq_one_letter_code
_entity_poly.pdbx_strand_id
1 'polypeptide(L)'
;IRKGFNIEKPILWDDEKLKKFSHELRNLTKPIIIVANKIDKLSSKQNLENLKKTFPELTIIPCSADSELALREASKLNLIDYIPGDSNFIIKGQLNEKQKLALNNIKKLLDDYGSTGVQEILNKTVFELLKYLVVFPASANKLSDSKGNVLPDCFLLPPNSTALDFAYIIHTDFGKNFIKAIDARTKKAVGKDYKLKNRDALEIVTR
;
A
#
# COMPACT_ATOMS: atom_id res chain seq x y z
N ILE A 1 7.89 16.64 -18.56
CA ILE A 1 7.56 18.08 -18.38
C ILE A 1 8.16 18.92 -19.51
N ARG A 2 9.40 18.68 -19.95
CA ARG A 2 10.04 19.46 -21.03
C ARG A 2 9.32 19.40 -22.39
N LYS A 3 8.58 18.35 -22.70
CA LYS A 3 7.81 18.23 -23.94
C LYS A 3 6.54 19.10 -23.87
N GLY A 4 6.60 20.33 -24.36
CA GLY A 4 5.46 21.26 -24.51
C GLY A 4 5.54 22.54 -23.66
N PHE A 5 6.54 22.68 -22.76
CA PHE A 5 6.75 23.92 -22.00
C PHE A 5 8.15 24.48 -22.22
N ASN A 6 8.23 25.76 -22.60
CA ASN A 6 9.50 26.48 -22.60
C ASN A 6 9.79 26.96 -21.19
N ILE A 7 10.60 26.19 -20.44
CA ILE A 7 10.91 26.44 -19.01
C ILE A 7 11.90 27.60 -18.84
N GLU A 8 12.57 28.05 -19.92
CA GLU A 8 13.59 29.09 -19.82
C GLU A 8 12.99 30.50 -19.59
N LYS A 9 11.72 30.72 -19.96
CA LYS A 9 11.04 32.01 -19.79
C LYS A 9 9.62 31.84 -19.25
N PRO A 10 9.43 31.40 -17.99
CA PRO A 10 8.08 31.21 -17.40
C PRO A 10 7.30 32.53 -17.29
N ILE A 11 8.01 33.66 -17.21
CA ILE A 11 7.37 35.00 -17.12
C ILE A 11 6.55 35.37 -18.36
N LEU A 12 6.78 34.69 -19.48
CA LEU A 12 6.02 34.89 -20.72
C LEU A 12 4.78 33.97 -20.83
N TRP A 13 4.49 33.19 -19.79
CA TRP A 13 3.35 32.31 -19.81
C TRP A 13 2.07 33.05 -19.41
N ASP A 14 0.99 32.80 -20.16
CA ASP A 14 -0.34 33.19 -19.76
C ASP A 14 -0.89 32.29 -18.64
N ASP A 15 -2.03 32.68 -18.09
CA ASP A 15 -2.66 31.96 -16.97
C ASP A 15 -3.07 30.51 -17.33
N GLU A 16 -3.47 30.27 -18.58
CA GLU A 16 -3.82 28.92 -19.03
C GLU A 16 -2.59 28.01 -19.07
N LYS A 17 -1.49 28.51 -19.56
CA LYS A 17 -0.21 27.79 -19.64
C LYS A 17 0.34 27.51 -18.25
N LEU A 18 0.22 28.47 -17.33
CA LEU A 18 0.60 28.29 -15.92
C LEU A 18 -0.26 27.25 -15.24
N LYS A 19 -1.58 27.26 -15.43
CA LYS A 19 -2.52 26.25 -14.89
C LYS A 19 -2.17 24.86 -15.43
N LYS A 20 -1.97 24.74 -16.75
CA LYS A 20 -1.62 23.45 -17.37
C LYS A 20 -0.29 22.91 -16.86
N PHE A 21 0.73 23.74 -16.75
CA PHE A 21 2.03 23.38 -16.21
C PHE A 21 1.91 22.93 -14.74
N SER A 22 1.19 23.69 -13.91
CA SER A 22 0.98 23.38 -12.51
C SER A 22 0.24 22.05 -12.34
N HIS A 23 -0.75 21.78 -13.20
CA HIS A 23 -1.47 20.50 -13.22
C HIS A 23 -0.54 19.32 -13.55
N GLU A 24 0.25 19.44 -14.62
CA GLU A 24 1.22 18.42 -15.02
C GLU A 24 2.28 18.19 -13.94
N LEU A 25 2.82 19.28 -13.37
CA LEU A 25 3.78 19.20 -12.29
C LEU A 25 3.23 18.49 -11.06
N ARG A 26 1.99 18.82 -10.68
CA ARG A 26 1.30 18.17 -9.57
C ARG A 26 1.10 16.67 -9.82
N ASN A 27 0.63 16.30 -11.00
CA ASN A 27 0.39 14.89 -11.35
C ASN A 27 1.68 14.05 -11.30
N LEU A 28 2.82 14.67 -11.65
CA LEU A 28 4.12 13.98 -11.59
C LEU A 28 4.72 13.92 -10.18
N THR A 29 4.52 14.98 -9.39
CA THR A 29 5.17 15.09 -8.07
C THR A 29 4.29 14.62 -6.92
N LYS A 30 2.98 14.70 -7.09
CA LYS A 30 1.96 14.32 -6.09
C LYS A 30 0.83 13.54 -6.75
N PRO A 31 1.08 12.33 -7.22
CA PRO A 31 0.02 11.52 -7.81
C PRO A 31 -1.08 11.25 -6.77
N ILE A 32 -2.34 11.18 -7.24
CA ILE A 32 -3.52 11.08 -6.38
C ILE A 32 -4.34 9.84 -6.76
N ILE A 33 -4.81 9.14 -5.73
CA ILE A 33 -5.90 8.16 -5.82
C ILE A 33 -7.12 8.75 -5.12
N ILE A 34 -8.28 8.67 -5.74
CA ILE A 34 -9.54 9.09 -5.14
C ILE A 34 -10.19 7.90 -4.43
N VAL A 35 -10.48 8.06 -3.16
CA VAL A 35 -11.21 7.08 -2.37
C VAL A 35 -12.67 7.52 -2.28
N ALA A 36 -13.56 6.80 -2.97
CA ALA A 36 -14.99 7.01 -2.88
C ALA A 36 -15.53 6.26 -1.65
N ASN A 37 -15.40 6.92 -0.48
CA ASN A 37 -15.80 6.33 0.79
C ASN A 37 -17.33 6.31 0.97
N LYS A 38 -17.81 5.49 1.91
CA LYS A 38 -19.22 5.31 2.27
C LYS A 38 -20.07 4.66 1.16
N ILE A 39 -19.49 3.67 0.46
CA ILE A 39 -20.22 2.91 -0.57
C ILE A 39 -21.34 2.03 0.02
N ASP A 40 -21.40 1.88 1.33
CA ASP A 40 -22.47 1.22 2.06
C ASP A 40 -23.81 2.00 2.05
N LYS A 41 -23.81 3.27 1.60
CA LYS A 41 -25.02 4.12 1.55
C LYS A 41 -25.79 3.92 0.24
N LEU A 42 -27.12 4.03 0.30
CA LEU A 42 -28.02 3.77 -0.84
C LEU A 42 -27.71 4.58 -2.11
N SER A 43 -27.35 5.86 -1.96
CA SER A 43 -27.04 6.75 -3.10
C SER A 43 -25.59 6.62 -3.62
N SER A 44 -24.77 5.84 -2.97
CA SER A 44 -23.32 5.79 -3.24
C SER A 44 -23.00 5.23 -4.63
N LYS A 45 -23.74 4.23 -5.09
CA LYS A 45 -23.50 3.58 -6.39
C LYS A 45 -23.62 4.56 -7.55
N GLN A 46 -24.69 5.36 -7.57
CA GLN A 46 -24.89 6.38 -8.60
C GLN A 46 -23.82 7.47 -8.55
N ASN A 47 -23.44 7.91 -7.34
CA ASN A 47 -22.39 8.90 -7.14
C ASN A 47 -21.02 8.36 -7.61
N LEU A 48 -20.71 7.11 -7.35
CA LEU A 48 -19.49 6.45 -7.82
C LEU A 48 -19.43 6.40 -9.35
N GLU A 49 -20.54 6.03 -10.00
CA GLU A 49 -20.63 5.98 -11.46
C GLU A 49 -20.46 7.38 -12.07
N ASN A 50 -21.09 8.40 -11.48
CA ASN A 50 -20.95 9.78 -11.92
C ASN A 50 -19.50 10.28 -11.77
N LEU A 51 -18.84 9.98 -10.63
CA LEU A 51 -17.43 10.31 -10.42
C LEU A 51 -16.53 9.67 -11.48
N LYS A 52 -16.69 8.38 -11.75
CA LYS A 52 -15.90 7.67 -12.77
C LYS A 52 -16.13 8.21 -14.18
N LYS A 53 -17.34 8.64 -14.49
CA LYS A 53 -17.67 9.27 -15.79
C LYS A 53 -17.07 10.67 -15.93
N THR A 54 -17.10 11.46 -14.83
CA THR A 54 -16.61 12.84 -14.83
C THR A 54 -15.08 12.91 -14.84
N PHE A 55 -14.41 11.96 -14.20
CA PHE A 55 -12.95 11.95 -14.04
C PHE A 55 -12.37 10.59 -14.47
N PRO A 56 -12.46 10.25 -15.77
CA PRO A 56 -12.02 8.94 -16.28
C PRO A 56 -10.50 8.73 -16.17
N GLU A 57 -9.73 9.82 -16.07
CA GLU A 57 -8.28 9.80 -15.95
C GLU A 57 -7.78 9.49 -14.52
N LEU A 58 -8.66 9.60 -13.53
CA LEU A 58 -8.30 9.37 -12.13
C LEU A 58 -8.59 7.94 -11.69
N THR A 59 -7.70 7.39 -10.89
CA THR A 59 -7.96 6.11 -10.22
C THR A 59 -8.93 6.35 -9.06
N ILE A 60 -10.17 5.86 -9.20
CA ILE A 60 -11.24 6.01 -8.19
C ILE A 60 -11.57 4.62 -7.64
N ILE A 61 -11.37 4.44 -6.34
CA ILE A 61 -11.58 3.16 -5.65
C ILE A 61 -12.76 3.30 -4.70
N PRO A 62 -13.80 2.47 -4.82
CA PRO A 62 -14.90 2.42 -3.87
C PRO A 62 -14.41 1.87 -2.52
N CYS A 63 -14.93 2.42 -1.42
CA CYS A 63 -14.50 2.03 -0.08
C CYS A 63 -15.62 2.21 0.97
N SER A 64 -15.66 1.32 1.94
CA SER A 64 -16.39 1.51 3.20
C SER A 64 -15.45 1.30 4.39
N ALA A 65 -14.87 2.41 4.87
CA ALA A 65 -13.95 2.38 6.01
C ALA A 65 -14.64 1.91 7.29
N ASP A 66 -15.91 2.28 7.49
CA ASP A 66 -16.70 1.85 8.66
C ASP A 66 -16.91 0.33 8.65
N SER A 67 -17.19 -0.26 7.49
CA SER A 67 -17.34 -1.73 7.36
C SER A 67 -16.03 -2.47 7.63
N GLU A 68 -14.91 -1.95 7.13
CA GLU A 68 -13.58 -2.52 7.42
C GLU A 68 -13.26 -2.45 8.92
N LEU A 69 -13.51 -1.30 9.56
CA LEU A 69 -13.29 -1.13 10.99
C LEU A 69 -14.14 -2.14 11.80
N ALA A 70 -15.43 -2.27 11.47
CA ALA A 70 -16.33 -3.19 12.14
C ALA A 70 -15.88 -4.65 12.00
N LEU A 71 -15.43 -5.08 10.81
CA LEU A 71 -14.87 -6.42 10.59
C LEU A 71 -13.61 -6.66 11.40
N ARG A 72 -12.69 -5.69 11.44
CA ARG A 72 -11.45 -5.80 12.24
C ARG A 72 -11.71 -5.86 13.74
N GLU A 73 -12.63 -5.06 14.25
CA GLU A 73 -13.04 -5.09 15.66
C GLU A 73 -13.71 -6.42 16.01
N ALA A 74 -14.62 -6.91 15.17
CA ALA A 74 -15.26 -8.20 15.38
C ALA A 74 -14.25 -9.37 15.35
N SER A 75 -13.26 -9.30 14.46
CA SER A 75 -12.17 -10.28 14.39
C SER A 75 -11.27 -10.23 15.64
N LYS A 76 -10.92 -9.03 16.10
CA LYS A 76 -10.13 -8.83 17.33
C LYS A 76 -10.84 -9.39 18.57
N LEU A 77 -12.16 -9.34 18.59
CA LEU A 77 -13.00 -9.93 19.65
C LEU A 77 -13.27 -11.41 19.46
N ASN A 78 -12.66 -12.08 18.46
CA ASN A 78 -12.88 -13.49 18.11
C ASN A 78 -14.37 -13.83 17.80
N LEU A 79 -15.15 -12.85 17.37
CA LEU A 79 -16.52 -13.07 16.94
C LEU A 79 -16.59 -13.60 15.49
N ILE A 80 -15.62 -13.19 14.68
CA ILE A 80 -15.48 -13.65 13.29
C ILE A 80 -14.01 -13.97 12.99
N ASP A 81 -13.80 -14.74 11.90
CA ASP A 81 -12.51 -14.86 11.23
C ASP A 81 -12.55 -14.04 9.96
N TYR A 82 -11.68 -13.04 9.85
CA TYR A 82 -11.63 -12.12 8.70
C TYR A 82 -10.20 -11.73 8.40
N ILE A 83 -9.82 -11.85 7.14
CA ILE A 83 -8.55 -11.36 6.62
C ILE A 83 -8.81 -10.05 5.86
N PRO A 84 -8.12 -8.94 6.20
CA PRO A 84 -8.32 -7.66 5.50
C PRO A 84 -8.16 -7.79 3.99
N GLY A 85 -9.19 -7.34 3.26
CA GLY A 85 -9.25 -7.43 1.81
C GLY A 85 -10.00 -8.65 1.26
N ASP A 86 -10.35 -9.61 2.08
CA ASP A 86 -11.16 -10.75 1.67
C ASP A 86 -12.60 -10.35 1.35
N SER A 87 -13.22 -11.12 0.47
CA SER A 87 -14.63 -10.98 0.07
C SER A 87 -15.60 -11.65 1.04
N ASN A 88 -15.10 -12.27 2.11
CA ASN A 88 -15.91 -13.03 3.05
C ASN A 88 -15.30 -13.03 4.46
N PHE A 89 -16.10 -13.47 5.43
CA PHE A 89 -15.67 -13.73 6.80
C PHE A 89 -16.45 -14.93 7.35
N ILE A 90 -15.92 -15.58 8.39
CA ILE A 90 -16.53 -16.74 9.05
C ILE A 90 -16.94 -16.36 10.47
N ILE A 91 -18.20 -16.59 10.85
CA ILE A 91 -18.67 -16.35 12.21
C ILE A 91 -18.16 -17.46 13.12
N LYS A 92 -17.52 -17.09 14.23
CA LYS A 92 -16.95 -18.01 15.25
C LYS A 92 -17.64 -17.88 16.61
N GLY A 93 -18.01 -16.67 16.99
CA GLY A 93 -18.57 -16.36 18.31
C GLY A 93 -20.10 -16.26 18.32
N GLN A 94 -20.65 -16.09 19.51
CA GLN A 94 -22.08 -15.77 19.66
C GLN A 94 -22.29 -14.27 19.40
N LEU A 95 -23.23 -13.97 18.51
CA LEU A 95 -23.58 -12.62 18.09
C LEU A 95 -24.94 -12.22 18.65
N ASN A 96 -25.05 -11.01 19.14
CA ASN A 96 -26.35 -10.41 19.43
C ASN A 96 -27.06 -9.95 18.13
N GLU A 97 -28.36 -9.65 18.22
CA GLU A 97 -29.18 -9.31 17.05
C GLU A 97 -28.67 -8.07 16.29
N LYS A 98 -28.12 -7.08 16.97
CA LYS A 98 -27.55 -5.88 16.33
C LYS A 98 -26.28 -6.22 15.56
N GLN A 99 -25.41 -7.07 16.11
CA GLN A 99 -24.19 -7.54 15.44
C GLN A 99 -24.52 -8.39 14.22
N LYS A 100 -25.51 -9.30 14.32
CA LYS A 100 -25.98 -10.09 13.17
C LYS A 100 -26.46 -9.19 12.04
N LEU A 101 -27.30 -8.20 12.36
CA LEU A 101 -27.82 -7.26 11.35
C LEU A 101 -26.69 -6.46 10.70
N ALA A 102 -25.74 -5.94 11.48
CA ALA A 102 -24.59 -5.21 10.97
C ALA A 102 -23.73 -6.07 10.04
N LEU A 103 -23.37 -7.29 10.45
CA LEU A 103 -22.58 -8.21 9.65
C LEU A 103 -23.31 -8.66 8.37
N ASN A 104 -24.63 -8.83 8.41
CA ASN A 104 -25.43 -9.13 7.21
C ASN A 104 -25.38 -7.98 6.19
N ASN A 105 -25.42 -6.73 6.65
CA ASN A 105 -25.27 -5.57 5.76
C ASN A 105 -23.85 -5.49 5.15
N ILE A 106 -22.81 -5.77 5.96
CA ILE A 106 -21.44 -5.84 5.47
C ILE A 106 -21.28 -7.00 4.48
N LYS A 107 -21.90 -8.15 4.74
CA LYS A 107 -21.86 -9.28 3.80
C LYS A 107 -22.40 -8.91 2.42
N LYS A 108 -23.55 -8.22 2.35
CA LYS A 108 -24.08 -7.70 1.08
C LYS A 108 -23.12 -6.78 0.37
N LEU A 109 -22.44 -5.87 1.12
CA LEU A 109 -21.42 -5.00 0.56
C LEU A 109 -20.24 -5.79 -0.01
N LEU A 110 -19.78 -6.83 0.70
CA LEU A 110 -18.72 -7.71 0.20
C LEU A 110 -19.15 -8.49 -1.05
N ASP A 111 -20.41 -8.95 -1.10
CA ASP A 111 -20.96 -9.63 -2.27
C ASP A 111 -21.06 -8.68 -3.49
N ASP A 112 -21.39 -7.40 -3.28
CA ASP A 112 -21.52 -6.41 -4.35
C ASP A 112 -20.17 -5.89 -4.89
N TYR A 113 -19.16 -5.71 -4.01
CA TYR A 113 -17.89 -5.04 -4.34
C TYR A 113 -16.66 -5.93 -4.23
N GLY A 114 -16.79 -7.16 -3.73
CA GLY A 114 -15.70 -8.12 -3.55
C GLY A 114 -14.80 -7.85 -2.34
N SER A 115 -14.83 -6.65 -1.76
CA SER A 115 -14.10 -6.28 -0.54
C SER A 115 -14.64 -4.96 0.02
N THR A 116 -14.14 -4.52 1.17
CA THR A 116 -14.41 -3.17 1.72
C THR A 116 -13.68 -2.07 0.97
N GLY A 117 -12.74 -2.39 0.08
CA GLY A 117 -11.91 -1.47 -0.69
C GLY A 117 -10.66 -0.97 0.03
N VAL A 118 -10.58 -1.07 1.37
CA VAL A 118 -9.46 -0.50 2.15
C VAL A 118 -8.12 -1.13 1.77
N GLN A 119 -8.04 -2.45 1.72
CA GLN A 119 -6.81 -3.15 1.36
C GLN A 119 -6.40 -2.89 -0.10
N GLU A 120 -7.39 -2.77 -1.00
CA GLU A 120 -7.14 -2.42 -2.41
C GLU A 120 -6.52 -1.03 -2.54
N ILE A 121 -7.02 -0.04 -1.78
CA ILE A 121 -6.45 1.32 -1.76
C ILE A 121 -4.99 1.29 -1.33
N LEU A 122 -4.68 0.57 -0.24
CA LEU A 122 -3.31 0.45 0.25
C LEU A 122 -2.40 -0.21 -0.78
N ASN A 123 -2.83 -1.32 -1.37
CA ASN A 123 -2.06 -2.05 -2.37
C ASN A 123 -1.81 -1.20 -3.62
N LYS A 124 -2.83 -0.56 -4.16
CA LYS A 124 -2.68 0.29 -5.34
C LYS A 124 -1.82 1.51 -5.06
N THR A 125 -1.98 2.13 -3.89
CA THR A 125 -1.15 3.29 -3.53
C THR A 125 0.31 2.91 -3.39
N VAL A 126 0.62 1.86 -2.65
CA VAL A 126 2.00 1.49 -2.32
C VAL A 126 2.70 0.84 -3.51
N PHE A 127 2.05 -0.14 -4.15
CA PHE A 127 2.72 -0.98 -5.14
C PHE A 127 2.55 -0.50 -6.58
N GLU A 128 1.41 0.09 -6.92
CA GLU A 128 1.17 0.53 -8.30
C GLU A 128 1.52 2.01 -8.50
N LEU A 129 1.08 2.89 -7.60
CA LEU A 129 1.28 4.33 -7.71
C LEU A 129 2.71 4.73 -7.31
N LEU A 130 3.13 4.39 -6.08
CA LEU A 130 4.45 4.71 -5.54
C LEU A 130 5.52 3.73 -6.00
N LYS A 131 5.14 2.54 -6.49
CA LYS A 131 6.03 1.44 -6.91
C LYS A 131 7.03 1.02 -5.83
N TYR A 132 6.63 1.13 -4.56
CA TYR A 132 7.48 0.75 -3.45
C TYR A 132 7.71 -0.76 -3.42
N LEU A 133 8.85 -1.13 -2.85
CA LEU A 133 9.27 -2.52 -2.64
C LEU A 133 9.09 -2.86 -1.17
N VAL A 134 8.65 -4.06 -0.90
CA VAL A 134 8.70 -4.67 0.45
C VAL A 134 9.99 -5.46 0.56
N VAL A 135 10.79 -5.19 1.60
CA VAL A 135 12.03 -5.91 1.88
C VAL A 135 12.02 -6.33 3.35
N PHE A 136 12.49 -7.54 3.60
CA PHE A 136 12.50 -8.14 4.93
C PHE A 136 13.92 -8.24 5.47
N PRO A 137 14.20 -7.76 6.69
CA PRO A 137 15.42 -8.13 7.39
C PRO A 137 15.30 -9.61 7.78
N ALA A 138 16.33 -10.38 7.50
CA ALA A 138 16.32 -11.81 7.75
C ALA A 138 17.74 -12.30 8.05
N SER A 139 17.85 -13.37 8.82
CA SER A 139 19.10 -14.13 8.88
C SER A 139 19.17 -15.13 7.73
N ALA A 140 20.33 -15.28 7.12
CA ALA A 140 20.54 -16.28 6.07
C ALA A 140 20.33 -17.72 6.57
N ASN A 141 20.51 -17.96 7.86
CA ASN A 141 20.36 -19.29 8.44
C ASN A 141 18.95 -19.57 8.96
N LYS A 142 18.21 -18.53 9.38
CA LYS A 142 16.91 -18.68 10.01
C LYS A 142 16.01 -17.49 9.63
N LEU A 143 14.87 -17.75 9.03
CA LEU A 143 13.88 -16.72 8.65
C LEU A 143 13.00 -16.28 9.84
N SER A 144 13.43 -16.49 11.06
CA SER A 144 12.67 -16.13 12.26
C SER A 144 13.56 -15.37 13.26
N ASP A 145 12.90 -14.53 14.07
CA ASP A 145 13.52 -13.83 15.17
C ASP A 145 13.86 -14.79 16.35
N SER A 146 14.41 -14.23 17.43
CA SER A 146 14.72 -14.98 18.66
C SER A 146 13.49 -15.60 19.34
N LYS A 147 12.30 -15.06 19.07
CA LYS A 147 11.02 -15.52 19.61
C LYS A 147 10.31 -16.54 18.72
N GLY A 148 10.87 -16.84 17.53
CA GLY A 148 10.30 -17.79 16.58
C GLY A 148 9.30 -17.18 15.57
N ASN A 149 9.10 -15.85 15.57
CA ASN A 149 8.25 -15.20 14.59
C ASN A 149 8.95 -15.18 13.23
N VAL A 150 8.27 -15.62 12.17
CA VAL A 150 8.83 -15.68 10.83
C VAL A 150 8.69 -14.32 10.16
N LEU A 151 9.83 -13.72 9.73
CA LEU A 151 9.91 -12.42 9.08
C LEU A 151 9.01 -11.37 9.75
N PRO A 152 9.19 -11.09 11.06
CA PRO A 152 8.25 -10.27 11.84
C PRO A 152 8.21 -8.81 11.39
N ASP A 153 9.31 -8.34 10.78
CA ASP A 153 9.46 -6.96 10.32
C ASP A 153 9.49 -6.90 8.79
N CYS A 154 8.97 -5.81 8.24
CA CYS A 154 9.11 -5.47 6.83
C CYS A 154 9.32 -3.97 6.66
N PHE A 155 10.06 -3.60 5.62
CA PHE A 155 10.35 -2.21 5.28
C PHE A 155 9.87 -1.90 3.87
N LEU A 156 9.28 -0.70 3.71
CA LEU A 156 8.89 -0.18 2.42
C LEU A 156 10.02 0.73 1.91
N LEU A 157 10.55 0.42 0.74
CA LEU A 157 11.60 1.21 0.10
C LEU A 157 11.13 1.74 -1.26
N PRO A 158 11.59 2.95 -1.65
CA PRO A 158 11.37 3.47 -2.99
C PRO A 158 11.90 2.54 -4.09
N PRO A 159 11.38 2.67 -5.33
CA PRO A 159 11.92 1.92 -6.46
C PRO A 159 13.41 2.27 -6.68
N ASN A 160 14.19 1.30 -7.16
CA ASN A 160 15.63 1.39 -7.38
C ASN A 160 16.51 1.50 -6.13
N SER A 161 15.98 1.35 -4.93
CA SER A 161 16.77 1.25 -3.70
C SER A 161 17.75 0.10 -3.74
N THR A 162 18.86 0.27 -3.03
CA THR A 162 19.98 -0.70 -2.98
C THR A 162 20.04 -1.43 -1.64
N ALA A 163 20.87 -2.47 -1.56
CA ALA A 163 21.15 -3.17 -0.31
C ALA A 163 21.76 -2.22 0.74
N LEU A 164 22.55 -1.23 0.33
CA LEU A 164 23.09 -0.20 1.24
C LEU A 164 21.98 0.72 1.76
N ASP A 165 21.04 1.16 0.89
CA ASP A 165 19.90 1.98 1.32
C ASP A 165 19.06 1.22 2.36
N PHE A 166 18.85 -0.07 2.17
CA PHE A 166 18.15 -0.93 3.12
C PHE A 166 18.88 -1.01 4.47
N ALA A 167 20.21 -1.18 4.45
CA ALA A 167 21.01 -1.19 5.68
C ALA A 167 20.86 0.11 6.47
N TYR A 168 20.88 1.27 5.80
CA TYR A 168 20.66 2.58 6.44
C TYR A 168 19.25 2.74 7.02
N ILE A 169 18.23 2.16 6.38
CA ILE A 169 16.84 2.21 6.86
C ILE A 169 16.67 1.35 8.12
N ILE A 170 17.34 0.20 8.21
CA ILE A 170 17.33 -0.62 9.42
C ILE A 170 18.00 0.13 10.57
N HIS A 171 19.23 0.58 10.37
CA HIS A 171 19.99 1.37 11.34
C HIS A 171 21.17 2.09 10.69
N THR A 172 21.43 3.31 11.14
CA THR A 172 22.54 4.12 10.61
C THR A 172 23.89 3.41 10.68
N ASP A 173 24.15 2.65 11.77
CA ASP A 173 25.42 1.94 11.93
C ASP A 173 25.53 0.74 10.99
N PHE A 174 24.42 0.11 10.60
CA PHE A 174 24.43 -0.94 9.58
C PHE A 174 24.85 -0.39 8.23
N GLY A 175 24.35 0.80 7.87
CA GLY A 175 24.77 1.47 6.65
C GLY A 175 26.24 1.90 6.65
N LYS A 176 26.74 2.48 7.77
CA LYS A 176 28.13 2.94 7.88
C LYS A 176 29.13 1.78 7.86
N ASN A 177 28.78 0.65 8.50
CA ASN A 177 29.65 -0.50 8.65
C ASN A 177 29.32 -1.64 7.67
N PHE A 178 28.58 -1.34 6.61
CA PHE A 178 28.14 -2.32 5.62
C PHE A 178 29.32 -3.01 4.92
N ILE A 179 29.35 -4.34 4.96
CA ILE A 179 30.30 -5.17 4.22
C ILE A 179 29.63 -5.76 2.99
N LYS A 180 28.53 -6.49 3.21
CA LYS A 180 27.73 -7.17 2.19
C LYS A 180 26.33 -7.45 2.73
N ALA A 181 25.41 -7.82 1.87
CA ALA A 181 24.18 -8.48 2.28
C ALA A 181 24.17 -9.94 1.77
N ILE A 182 23.37 -10.80 2.42
CA ILE A 182 23.19 -12.19 2.01
C ILE A 182 21.70 -12.37 1.74
N ASP A 183 21.35 -12.79 0.54
CA ASP A 183 19.99 -13.18 0.20
C ASP A 183 19.63 -14.46 0.95
N ALA A 184 18.64 -14.36 1.84
CA ALA A 184 18.26 -15.45 2.73
C ALA A 184 17.67 -16.66 1.99
N ARG A 185 17.14 -16.50 0.78
CA ARG A 185 16.57 -17.58 -0.05
C ARG A 185 17.67 -18.32 -0.81
N THR A 186 18.53 -17.55 -1.50
CA THR A 186 19.54 -18.12 -2.40
C THR A 186 20.88 -18.36 -1.72
N LYS A 187 21.07 -17.83 -0.49
CA LYS A 187 22.32 -17.83 0.27
C LYS A 187 23.50 -17.13 -0.43
N LYS A 188 23.21 -16.35 -1.47
CA LYS A 188 24.22 -15.62 -2.23
C LYS A 188 24.53 -14.29 -1.58
N ALA A 189 25.81 -13.95 -1.51
CA ALA A 189 26.25 -12.64 -1.09
C ALA A 189 26.01 -11.62 -2.22
N VAL A 190 25.51 -10.44 -1.86
CA VAL A 190 25.28 -9.29 -2.73
C VAL A 190 26.00 -8.04 -2.20
N GLY A 191 26.48 -7.21 -3.09
CA GLY A 191 27.20 -5.99 -2.76
C GLY A 191 26.26 -4.82 -2.45
N LYS A 192 26.88 -3.68 -2.05
CA LYS A 192 26.16 -2.46 -1.67
C LYS A 192 25.22 -1.92 -2.75
N ASP A 193 25.60 -2.07 -4.02
CA ASP A 193 24.87 -1.52 -5.19
C ASP A 193 23.81 -2.50 -5.75
N TYR A 194 23.61 -3.65 -5.08
CA TYR A 194 22.56 -4.60 -5.46
C TYR A 194 21.19 -3.93 -5.44
N LYS A 195 20.51 -3.91 -6.59
CA LYS A 195 19.16 -3.36 -6.71
C LYS A 195 18.15 -4.32 -6.10
N LEU A 196 17.46 -3.82 -5.08
CA LEU A 196 16.44 -4.58 -4.36
C LEU A 196 15.26 -4.93 -5.25
N LYS A 197 14.70 -6.10 -4.99
CA LYS A 197 13.48 -6.60 -5.61
C LYS A 197 12.38 -6.72 -4.57
N ASN A 198 11.13 -6.61 -5.03
CA ASN A 198 9.99 -6.78 -4.14
C ASN A 198 10.03 -8.17 -3.48
N ARG A 199 9.87 -8.17 -2.16
CA ARG A 199 9.94 -9.34 -1.27
C ARG A 199 11.34 -9.95 -1.12
N ASP A 200 12.40 -9.19 -1.36
CA ASP A 200 13.73 -9.62 -0.95
C ASP A 200 13.80 -9.81 0.56
N ALA A 201 14.52 -10.84 0.98
CA ALA A 201 14.82 -11.12 2.39
C ALA A 201 16.35 -11.15 2.55
N LEU A 202 16.90 -10.14 3.23
CA LEU A 202 18.34 -9.91 3.26
C LEU A 202 18.88 -9.88 4.70
N GLU A 203 19.98 -10.60 4.92
CA GLU A 203 20.83 -10.44 6.09
C GLU A 203 21.89 -9.38 5.81
N ILE A 204 21.96 -8.34 6.64
CA ILE A 204 22.99 -7.32 6.54
C ILE A 204 24.19 -7.74 7.39
N VAL A 205 25.35 -7.86 6.75
CA VAL A 205 26.63 -8.18 7.40
C VAL A 205 27.44 -6.90 7.55
N THR A 206 27.78 -6.60 8.79
CA THR A 206 28.57 -5.41 9.17
C THR A 206 29.90 -5.82 9.82
N ARG A 207 30.78 -4.82 9.98
CA ARG A 207 31.99 -4.98 10.80
C ARG A 207 31.66 -5.08 12.27
#